data_c7f5847cc0bff18876a7215097bd97d9
#
_entry.id   c7f5847cc0bff18876a7215097bd97d9
#
_cell.length_a   1.000
_cell.length_b   1.000
_cell.length_c   1.000
_cell.angle_alpha   90.00
_cell.angle_beta   90.00
_cell.angle_gamma   90.00
#
_symmetry.space_group_name_H-M   'P 1'
#
loop_
_entity.id
_entity.type
_entity.pdbx_description
1 polymer ?
#
loop_
_entity_poly.entity_id
_entity_poly.type
_entity_poly.pdbx_seq_one_letter_code
_entity_poly.pdbx_strand_id
1 'polypeptide(L)'
;GLGDVYKRQAARGVKDFIMITLGTGVGSGIVINGQMVYGHDGFAGELGHVIVRRGNGRLCGCGRTGCLEAYTSATGVARTAREFLELRNDESTLRQLPIQEITSKDVYDAAVSGDKLSQEIFEYTGTILGEAFADFIAFSSPKMIVLFGGLAKSGELIMRPIREAMEKNLLAIYKGK
;
A
#
# COMPACT_ATOMS: atom_id res chain seq x y z
N GLY A 1 -4.86 -15.16 -15.05
CA GLY A 1 -4.96 -14.64 -13.69
C GLY A 1 -3.70 -13.90 -13.29
N LEU A 2 -3.75 -13.14 -12.21
CA LEU A 2 -2.60 -12.39 -11.64
C LEU A 2 -1.35 -13.27 -11.47
N GLY A 3 -1.51 -14.57 -11.19
CA GLY A 3 -0.40 -15.50 -11.01
C GLY A 3 0.46 -15.76 -12.24
N ASP A 4 -0.08 -15.61 -13.45
CA ASP A 4 0.66 -15.92 -14.69
C ASP A 4 1.51 -14.74 -15.18
N VAL A 5 1.04 -13.51 -14.98
CA VAL A 5 1.79 -12.30 -15.33
C VAL A 5 3.01 -12.14 -14.43
N TYR A 6 2.91 -12.57 -13.19
CA TYR A 6 3.93 -12.47 -12.16
C TYR A 6 5.10 -13.40 -12.33
N LYS A 7 4.84 -14.63 -12.70
CA LYS A 7 5.90 -15.64 -12.92
C LYS A 7 6.88 -15.23 -14.01
N ARG A 8 6.51 -14.26 -14.86
CA ARG A 8 7.28 -13.96 -16.07
C ARG A 8 8.25 -12.77 -15.98
N GLN A 9 8.04 -11.76 -15.15
CA GLN A 9 8.86 -10.55 -15.24
C GLN A 9 9.52 -10.04 -13.95
N ALA A 10 8.81 -9.89 -12.83
CA ALA A 10 9.34 -9.23 -11.65
C ALA A 10 10.01 -10.15 -10.63
N ALA A 11 9.56 -11.40 -10.53
CA ALA A 11 10.07 -12.39 -9.58
C ALA A 11 10.73 -13.60 -10.26
N ARG A 12 11.32 -13.39 -11.45
CA ARG A 12 11.94 -14.47 -12.22
C ARG A 12 13.06 -15.12 -11.41
N GLY A 13 12.90 -16.41 -11.08
CA GLY A 13 13.86 -17.17 -10.28
C GLY A 13 13.73 -17.00 -8.76
N VAL A 14 12.80 -16.16 -8.28
CA VAL A 14 12.49 -16.01 -6.85
C VAL A 14 11.35 -16.97 -6.48
N LYS A 15 11.57 -17.78 -5.45
CA LYS A 15 10.60 -18.80 -5.02
C LYS A 15 9.72 -18.34 -3.84
N ASP A 16 10.17 -17.34 -3.11
CA ASP A 16 9.50 -16.87 -1.89
C ASP A 16 9.31 -15.36 -1.98
N PHE A 17 8.09 -14.91 -2.25
CA PHE A 17 7.77 -13.51 -2.36
C PHE A 17 6.29 -13.23 -2.07
N ILE A 18 6.03 -11.98 -1.73
CA ILE A 18 4.66 -11.46 -1.63
C ILE A 18 4.45 -10.48 -2.76
N MET A 19 3.31 -10.56 -3.41
CA MET A 19 2.90 -9.57 -4.40
C MET A 19 1.74 -8.73 -3.87
N ILE A 20 1.82 -7.43 -4.12
CA ILE A 20 0.81 -6.45 -3.71
C ILE A 20 0.44 -5.61 -4.92
N THR A 21 -0.84 -5.54 -5.23
CA THR A 21 -1.37 -4.66 -6.26
C THR A 21 -2.07 -3.46 -5.60
N LEU A 22 -1.58 -2.27 -5.89
CA LEU A 22 -2.11 -1.00 -5.39
C LEU A 22 -2.91 -0.32 -6.51
N GLY A 23 -4.19 -0.60 -6.56
CA GLY A 23 -5.15 -0.04 -7.52
C GLY A 23 -6.34 0.56 -6.80
N THR A 24 -7.54 0.42 -7.36
CA THR A 24 -8.80 0.84 -6.71
C THR A 24 -8.96 0.20 -5.32
N GLY A 25 -8.54 -1.06 -5.21
CA GLY A 25 -8.36 -1.78 -3.95
C GLY A 25 -6.91 -2.23 -3.77
N VAL A 26 -6.66 -3.08 -2.79
CA VAL A 26 -5.38 -3.74 -2.55
C VAL A 26 -5.51 -5.23 -2.76
N GLY A 27 -4.96 -5.72 -3.88
CA GLY A 27 -4.85 -7.15 -4.16
C GLY A 27 -3.51 -7.70 -3.66
N SER A 28 -3.46 -9.00 -3.40
CA SER A 28 -2.24 -9.63 -2.89
C SER A 28 -2.18 -11.12 -3.17
N GLY A 29 -0.97 -11.66 -3.08
CA GLY A 29 -0.71 -13.09 -3.16
C GLY A 29 0.59 -13.43 -2.47
N ILE A 30 0.67 -14.63 -1.91
CA ILE A 30 1.85 -15.15 -1.21
C ILE A 30 2.36 -16.35 -2.00
N VAL A 31 3.64 -16.34 -2.32
CA VAL A 31 4.32 -17.46 -3.00
C VAL A 31 5.40 -18.00 -2.07
N ILE A 32 5.35 -19.30 -1.80
CA ILE A 32 6.31 -20.03 -0.96
C ILE A 32 6.79 -21.26 -1.72
N ASN A 33 8.10 -21.45 -1.79
CA ASN A 33 8.72 -22.53 -2.57
C ASN A 33 8.26 -22.59 -4.04
N GLY A 34 7.99 -21.43 -4.64
CA GLY A 34 7.53 -21.29 -6.01
C GLY A 34 6.06 -21.60 -6.22
N GLN A 35 5.30 -21.82 -5.16
CA GLN A 35 3.88 -22.16 -5.22
C GLN A 35 3.03 -21.07 -4.55
N MET A 36 1.91 -20.72 -5.20
CA MET A 36 0.92 -19.82 -4.62
C MET A 36 0.27 -20.47 -3.40
N VAL A 37 0.20 -19.73 -2.31
CA VAL A 37 -0.53 -20.17 -1.11
C VAL A 37 -2.02 -19.92 -1.31
N TYR A 38 -2.81 -20.96 -1.29
CA TYR A 38 -4.28 -20.90 -1.44
C TYR A 38 -5.01 -21.04 -0.11
N GLY A 39 -4.44 -21.78 0.84
CA GLY A 39 -5.12 -22.13 2.09
C GLY A 39 -6.21 -23.21 1.87
N HIS A 40 -6.95 -23.52 2.93
CA HIS A 40 -7.96 -24.58 2.91
C HIS A 40 -9.11 -24.27 1.93
N ASP A 41 -9.62 -23.04 1.96
CA ASP A 41 -10.78 -22.63 1.14
C ASP A 41 -10.39 -21.79 -0.09
N GLY A 42 -9.10 -21.66 -0.39
CA GLY A 42 -8.60 -20.89 -1.53
C GLY A 42 -8.54 -19.37 -1.32
N PHE A 43 -8.76 -18.88 -0.11
CA PHE A 43 -8.83 -17.46 0.21
C PHE A 43 -7.57 -16.91 0.91
N ALA A 44 -6.48 -17.67 0.96
CA ALA A 44 -5.24 -17.18 1.57
C ALA A 44 -4.67 -15.96 0.82
N GLY A 45 -4.05 -15.08 1.54
CA GLY A 45 -3.38 -13.92 0.96
C GLY A 45 -4.26 -12.70 0.76
N GLU A 46 -5.36 -12.57 1.48
CA GLU A 46 -6.22 -11.37 1.52
C GLU A 46 -5.58 -10.25 2.38
N LEU A 47 -4.34 -9.86 2.03
CA LEU A 47 -3.52 -8.94 2.83
C LEU A 47 -4.05 -7.50 2.83
N GLY A 48 -4.81 -7.11 1.82
CA GLY A 48 -5.49 -5.82 1.79
C GLY A 48 -6.52 -5.63 2.89
N HIS A 49 -6.99 -6.74 3.49
CA HIS A 49 -7.99 -6.73 4.56
C HIS A 49 -7.42 -7.03 5.94
N VAL A 50 -6.10 -7.06 6.08
CA VAL A 50 -5.44 -7.06 7.40
C VAL A 50 -5.73 -5.73 8.09
N ILE A 51 -6.07 -5.80 9.38
CA ILE A 51 -6.40 -4.60 10.16
C ILE A 51 -5.11 -3.91 10.59
N VAL A 52 -4.89 -2.72 10.08
CA VAL A 52 -3.72 -1.87 10.38
C VAL A 52 -4.06 -0.73 11.36
N ARG A 53 -5.32 -0.40 11.49
CA ARG A 53 -5.81 0.60 12.46
C ARG A 53 -7.01 0.02 13.21
N ARG A 54 -6.75 -0.42 14.45
CA ARG A 54 -7.80 -0.90 15.34
C ARG A 54 -8.50 0.27 16.04
N GLY A 55 -9.68 0.03 16.55
CA GLY A 55 -10.48 1.08 17.18
C GLY A 55 -11.15 1.97 16.13
N ASN A 56 -10.76 3.23 16.05
CA ASN A 56 -11.35 4.23 15.15
C ASN A 56 -10.86 4.15 13.69
N GLY A 57 -10.66 2.94 13.18
CA GLY A 57 -10.24 2.73 11.80
C GLY A 57 -11.31 3.11 10.78
N ARG A 58 -10.88 3.40 9.55
CA ARG A 58 -11.77 3.69 8.42
C ARG A 58 -12.63 2.48 8.06
N LEU A 59 -13.89 2.72 7.73
CA LEU A 59 -14.75 1.69 7.16
C LEU A 59 -14.18 1.24 5.81
N CYS A 60 -14.04 -0.07 5.64
CA CYS A 60 -13.63 -0.72 4.41
C CYS A 60 -14.85 -1.24 3.65
N GLY A 61 -14.76 -1.32 2.32
CA GLY A 61 -15.80 -1.90 1.48
C GLY A 61 -16.15 -3.35 1.81
N CYS A 62 -15.28 -4.08 2.51
CA CYS A 62 -15.57 -5.42 3.02
C CYS A 62 -16.49 -5.45 4.26
N GLY A 63 -16.87 -4.30 4.78
CA GLY A 63 -17.70 -4.16 5.99
C GLY A 63 -16.93 -4.09 7.31
N ARG A 64 -15.61 -4.35 7.30
CA ARG A 64 -14.75 -4.21 8.49
C ARG A 64 -14.18 -2.80 8.58
N THR A 65 -13.62 -2.45 9.72
CA THR A 65 -12.95 -1.18 9.94
C THR A 65 -11.43 -1.37 10.10
N GLY A 66 -10.65 -0.43 9.55
CA GLY A 66 -9.20 -0.39 9.74
C GLY A 66 -8.38 -1.25 8.79
N CYS A 67 -8.97 -1.80 7.71
CA CYS A 67 -8.26 -2.59 6.72
C CYS A 67 -7.16 -1.76 6.02
N LEU A 68 -6.06 -2.41 5.66
CA LEU A 68 -4.96 -1.81 4.89
C LEU A 68 -5.47 -1.12 3.60
N GLU A 69 -6.37 -1.76 2.88
CA GLU A 69 -6.98 -1.25 1.65
C GLU A 69 -7.65 0.12 1.84
N ALA A 70 -8.33 0.34 2.95
CA ALA A 70 -9.03 1.59 3.22
C ALA A 70 -8.09 2.82 3.32
N TYR A 71 -6.81 2.59 3.52
CA TYR A 71 -5.78 3.62 3.63
C TYR A 71 -4.87 3.69 2.39
N THR A 72 -4.54 2.56 1.79
CA THR A 72 -3.40 2.45 0.87
C THR A 72 -3.76 2.09 -0.56
N SER A 73 -5.03 1.89 -0.86
CA SER A 73 -5.52 1.85 -2.25
C SER A 73 -5.54 3.25 -2.86
N ALA A 74 -5.70 3.34 -4.17
CA ALA A 74 -5.92 4.62 -4.85
C ALA A 74 -7.12 5.38 -4.25
N THR A 75 -8.21 4.67 -3.97
CA THR A 75 -9.38 5.21 -3.26
C THR A 75 -9.02 5.69 -1.85
N GLY A 76 -8.16 4.96 -1.16
CA GLY A 76 -7.66 5.32 0.17
C GLY A 76 -6.80 6.59 0.16
N VAL A 77 -5.93 6.77 -0.83
CA VAL A 77 -5.14 8.00 -1.03
C VAL A 77 -6.04 9.20 -1.27
N ALA A 78 -7.03 9.07 -2.15
CA ALA A 78 -8.01 10.12 -2.41
C ALA A 78 -8.79 10.50 -1.14
N ARG A 79 -9.17 9.50 -0.35
CA ARG A 79 -9.84 9.72 0.94
C ARG A 79 -8.93 10.46 1.93
N THR A 80 -7.66 10.09 2.02
CA THR A 80 -6.68 10.81 2.86
C THR A 80 -6.57 12.27 2.46
N ALA A 81 -6.53 12.56 1.15
CA ALA A 81 -6.50 13.93 0.65
C ALA A 81 -7.72 14.73 1.10
N ARG A 82 -8.92 14.16 0.94
CA ARG A 82 -10.15 14.82 1.39
C ARG A 82 -10.14 15.08 2.89
N GLU A 83 -9.80 14.09 3.69
CA GLU A 83 -9.73 14.23 5.15
C GLU A 83 -8.73 15.30 5.58
N PHE A 84 -7.55 15.34 4.98
CA PHE A 84 -6.53 16.35 5.29
C PHE A 84 -7.01 17.76 4.91
N LEU A 85 -7.62 17.94 3.74
CA LEU A 85 -8.13 19.21 3.29
C LEU A 85 -9.30 19.74 4.13
N GLU A 86 -10.14 18.83 4.64
CA GLU A 86 -11.26 19.17 5.51
C GLU A 86 -10.83 19.49 6.95
N LEU A 87 -9.84 18.79 7.47
CA LEU A 87 -9.41 18.90 8.87
C LEU A 87 -8.26 19.89 9.09
N ARG A 88 -7.57 20.29 8.05
CA ARG A 88 -6.35 21.11 8.12
C ARG A 88 -6.49 22.36 7.24
N ASN A 89 -5.73 23.39 7.60
CA ASN A 89 -5.68 24.66 6.88
C ASN A 89 -4.41 24.85 6.05
N ASP A 90 -3.64 23.78 5.83
CA ASP A 90 -2.42 23.83 5.02
C ASP A 90 -2.71 24.37 3.63
N GLU A 91 -1.81 25.16 3.09
CA GLU A 91 -1.85 25.54 1.68
C GLU A 91 -1.64 24.30 0.82
N SER A 92 -2.43 24.15 -0.23
CA SER A 92 -2.30 23.07 -1.18
C SER A 92 -2.98 23.45 -2.50
N THR A 93 -2.35 23.06 -3.61
CA THR A 93 -2.94 23.22 -4.94
C THR A 93 -4.19 22.35 -5.11
N LEU A 94 -4.33 21.29 -4.31
CA LEU A 94 -5.53 20.44 -4.31
C LEU A 94 -6.81 21.23 -3.91
N ARG A 95 -6.67 22.35 -3.20
CA ARG A 95 -7.83 23.20 -2.83
C ARG A 95 -8.49 23.88 -4.03
N GLN A 96 -7.83 23.90 -5.17
CA GLN A 96 -8.40 24.44 -6.42
C GLN A 96 -9.34 23.42 -7.10
N LEU A 97 -9.35 22.18 -6.66
CA LEU A 97 -10.20 21.13 -7.17
C LEU A 97 -11.44 20.93 -6.30
N PRO A 98 -12.57 20.46 -6.87
CA PRO A 98 -13.69 20.01 -6.05
C PRO A 98 -13.24 18.86 -5.12
N ILE A 99 -13.37 19.07 -3.81
CA ILE A 99 -12.81 18.13 -2.81
C ILE A 99 -13.30 16.70 -3.04
N GLN A 100 -14.59 16.51 -3.33
CA GLN A 100 -15.18 15.19 -3.50
C GLN A 100 -14.75 14.47 -4.79
N GLU A 101 -14.15 15.20 -5.74
CA GLU A 101 -13.71 14.65 -7.02
C GLU A 101 -12.19 14.38 -7.08
N ILE A 102 -11.46 14.70 -6.01
CA ILE A 102 -10.01 14.48 -5.94
C ILE A 102 -9.71 12.99 -6.05
N THR A 103 -8.81 12.66 -6.97
CA THR A 103 -8.31 11.31 -7.24
C THR A 103 -6.88 11.13 -6.72
N SER A 104 -6.42 9.89 -6.62
CA SER A 104 -5.01 9.61 -6.31
C SER A 104 -4.05 10.19 -7.36
N LYS A 105 -4.48 10.26 -8.64
CA LYS A 105 -3.69 10.89 -9.70
C LYS A 105 -3.52 12.38 -9.47
N ASP A 106 -4.56 13.08 -9.03
CA ASP A 106 -4.48 14.51 -8.68
C ASP A 106 -3.46 14.74 -7.55
N VAL A 107 -3.48 13.88 -6.54
CA VAL A 107 -2.50 13.93 -5.44
C VAL A 107 -1.08 13.70 -5.95
N TYR A 108 -0.89 12.73 -6.84
CA TYR A 108 0.40 12.46 -7.46
C TYR A 108 0.90 13.67 -8.27
N ASP A 109 0.09 14.21 -9.16
CA ASP A 109 0.44 15.35 -10.01
C ASP A 109 0.81 16.59 -9.16
N ALA A 110 0.05 16.86 -8.10
CA ALA A 110 0.34 17.93 -7.15
C ALA A 110 1.65 17.69 -6.40
N ALA A 111 1.89 16.48 -5.91
CA ALA A 111 3.11 16.13 -5.19
C ALA A 111 4.36 16.29 -6.07
N VAL A 112 4.30 15.85 -7.32
CA VAL A 112 5.40 16.03 -8.30
C VAL A 112 5.67 17.51 -8.57
N SER A 113 4.61 18.33 -8.57
CA SER A 113 4.72 19.78 -8.76
C SER A 113 5.16 20.54 -7.50
N GLY A 114 5.44 19.84 -6.42
CA GLY A 114 5.99 20.44 -5.18
C GLY A 114 4.97 20.75 -4.09
N ASP A 115 3.71 20.33 -4.24
CA ASP A 115 2.68 20.51 -3.22
C ASP A 115 3.02 19.69 -1.96
N LYS A 116 3.31 20.37 -0.88
CA LYS A 116 3.79 19.74 0.36
C LYS A 116 2.75 18.84 1.02
N LEU A 117 1.47 19.25 1.01
CA LEU A 117 0.40 18.43 1.57
C LEU A 117 0.26 17.11 0.80
N SER A 118 0.34 17.19 -0.53
CA SER A 118 0.29 15.99 -1.39
C SER A 118 1.48 15.06 -1.16
N GLN A 119 2.68 15.60 -0.96
CA GLN A 119 3.85 14.83 -0.58
C GLN A 119 3.67 14.15 0.79
N GLU A 120 3.10 14.84 1.75
CA GLU A 120 2.78 14.28 3.08
C GLU A 120 1.73 13.16 3.01
N ILE A 121 0.77 13.25 2.10
CA ILE A 121 -0.20 12.17 1.85
C ILE A 121 0.51 10.89 1.40
N PHE A 122 1.50 10.99 0.51
CA PHE A 122 2.33 9.86 0.11
C PHE A 122 3.19 9.32 1.26
N GLU A 123 3.74 10.18 2.10
CA GLU A 123 4.45 9.79 3.34
C GLU A 123 3.53 8.99 4.26
N TYR A 124 2.34 9.50 4.51
CA TYR A 124 1.33 8.84 5.34
C TYR A 124 0.96 7.46 4.80
N THR A 125 0.67 7.37 3.51
CA THR A 125 0.31 6.12 2.84
C THR A 125 1.45 5.12 2.85
N GLY A 126 2.65 5.55 2.50
CA GLY A 126 3.85 4.70 2.47
C GLY A 126 4.25 4.21 3.86
N THR A 127 4.06 5.02 4.89
CA THR A 127 4.33 4.63 6.28
C THR A 127 3.41 3.48 6.70
N ILE A 128 2.11 3.56 6.40
CA ILE A 128 1.16 2.49 6.71
C ILE A 128 1.51 1.21 5.96
N LEU A 129 1.86 1.32 4.66
CA LEU A 129 2.31 0.17 3.88
C LEU A 129 3.57 -0.47 4.45
N GLY A 130 4.56 0.32 4.80
CA GLY A 130 5.83 -0.18 5.35
C GLY A 130 5.64 -0.89 6.69
N GLU A 131 4.81 -0.35 7.57
CA GLU A 131 4.42 -1.01 8.83
C GLU A 131 3.79 -2.38 8.55
N ALA A 132 2.81 -2.44 7.65
CA ALA A 132 2.13 -3.68 7.29
C ALA A 132 3.09 -4.69 6.63
N PHE A 133 3.98 -4.23 5.77
CA PHE A 133 4.96 -5.10 5.11
C PHE A 133 5.94 -5.71 6.11
N ALA A 134 6.34 -4.99 7.15
CA ALA A 134 7.14 -5.54 8.22
C ALA A 134 6.43 -6.71 8.93
N ASP A 135 5.12 -6.60 9.14
CA ASP A 135 4.30 -7.67 9.70
C ASP A 135 4.21 -8.88 8.74
N PHE A 136 4.03 -8.63 7.44
CA PHE A 136 3.97 -9.69 6.43
C PHE A 136 5.31 -10.44 6.33
N ILE A 137 6.42 -9.73 6.43
CA ILE A 137 7.77 -10.32 6.46
C ILE A 137 7.94 -11.22 7.68
N ALA A 138 7.50 -10.78 8.85
CA ALA A 138 7.53 -11.58 10.06
C ALA A 138 6.69 -12.87 9.94
N PHE A 139 5.61 -12.82 9.17
CA PHE A 139 4.68 -13.94 9.00
C PHE A 139 5.19 -14.99 8.02
N SER A 140 5.74 -14.61 6.86
CA SER A 140 6.08 -15.56 5.80
C SER A 140 7.54 -15.54 5.33
N SER A 141 8.37 -14.66 5.88
CA SER A 141 9.81 -14.56 5.53
C SER A 141 10.09 -14.55 4.02
N PRO A 142 9.46 -13.66 3.24
CA PRO A 142 9.69 -13.59 1.80
C PRO A 142 11.07 -13.01 1.49
N LYS A 143 11.64 -13.37 0.34
CA LYS A 143 12.84 -12.74 -0.17
C LYS A 143 12.58 -11.28 -0.61
N MET A 144 11.38 -11.01 -1.11
CA MET A 144 10.99 -9.68 -1.57
C MET A 144 9.47 -9.49 -1.52
N ILE A 145 9.07 -8.23 -1.50
CA ILE A 145 7.69 -7.81 -1.75
C ILE A 145 7.69 -7.06 -3.07
N VAL A 146 6.81 -7.45 -3.99
CA VAL A 146 6.72 -6.85 -5.32
C VAL A 146 5.44 -6.04 -5.43
N LEU A 147 5.57 -4.77 -5.81
CA LEU A 147 4.44 -3.84 -5.92
C LEU A 147 4.04 -3.63 -7.37
N PHE A 148 2.72 -3.58 -7.58
CA PHE A 148 2.10 -3.33 -8.88
C PHE A 148 0.92 -2.37 -8.75
N GLY A 149 0.36 -2.00 -9.90
CA GLY A 149 -0.79 -1.11 -9.98
C GLY A 149 -0.39 0.35 -10.15
N GLY A 150 -1.39 1.20 -10.32
CA GLY A 150 -1.18 2.61 -10.63
C GLY A 150 -0.40 3.36 -9.57
N LEU A 151 -0.72 3.11 -8.29
CA LEU A 151 -0.05 3.79 -7.18
C LEU A 151 1.42 3.39 -7.03
N ALA A 152 1.78 2.14 -7.39
CA ALA A 152 3.17 1.69 -7.40
C ALA A 152 4.05 2.46 -8.40
N LYS A 153 3.44 3.04 -9.43
CA LYS A 153 4.13 3.87 -10.43
C LYS A 153 4.52 5.26 -9.90
N SER A 154 4.13 5.62 -8.70
CA SER A 154 4.49 6.89 -8.07
C SER A 154 5.98 7.00 -7.69
N GLY A 155 6.78 5.97 -7.96
CA GLY A 155 8.22 5.99 -7.75
C GLY A 155 8.62 6.22 -6.30
N GLU A 156 9.63 7.05 -6.08
CA GLU A 156 10.16 7.32 -4.74
C GLU A 156 9.18 8.06 -3.81
N LEU A 157 8.15 8.72 -4.35
CA LEU A 157 7.10 9.32 -3.52
C LEU A 157 6.44 8.28 -2.60
N ILE A 158 6.21 7.07 -3.10
CA ILE A 158 5.62 5.99 -2.32
C ILE A 158 6.68 5.00 -1.82
N MET A 159 7.70 4.68 -2.61
CA MET A 159 8.70 3.67 -2.28
C MET A 159 9.62 4.07 -1.13
N ARG A 160 10.03 5.34 -1.06
CA ARG A 160 10.89 5.82 0.02
C ARG A 160 10.22 5.69 1.40
N PRO A 161 9.01 6.24 1.64
CA PRO A 161 8.37 6.07 2.94
C PRO A 161 8.04 4.62 3.27
N ILE A 162 7.73 3.78 2.27
CA ILE A 162 7.55 2.33 2.50
C ILE A 162 8.83 1.72 3.06
N ARG A 163 9.98 1.94 2.41
CA ARG A 163 11.26 1.38 2.86
C ARG A 163 11.64 1.86 4.24
N GLU A 164 11.52 3.15 4.50
CA GLU A 164 11.85 3.74 5.80
C GLU A 164 11.00 3.16 6.93
N ALA A 165 9.70 3.09 6.74
CA ALA A 165 8.78 2.52 7.73
C ALA A 165 8.98 1.01 7.90
N MET A 166 9.22 0.29 6.81
CA MET A 166 9.49 -1.15 6.86
C MET A 166 10.76 -1.45 7.65
N GLU A 167 11.88 -0.79 7.34
CA GLU A 167 13.15 -0.96 8.05
C GLU A 167 13.01 -0.64 9.54
N LYS A 168 12.30 0.41 9.87
CA LYS A 168 12.06 0.81 11.26
C LYS A 168 11.29 -0.26 12.06
N ASN A 169 10.38 -0.97 11.42
CA ASN A 169 9.46 -1.91 12.05
C ASN A 169 9.87 -3.39 11.89
N LEU A 170 10.89 -3.70 11.09
CA LEU A 170 11.38 -5.07 10.94
C LEU A 170 11.94 -5.63 12.24
N LEU A 171 11.67 -6.91 12.47
CA LEU A 171 12.42 -7.68 13.47
C LEU A 171 13.92 -7.67 13.13
N ALA A 172 14.77 -7.67 14.14
CA ALA A 172 16.22 -7.58 13.99
C ALA A 172 16.79 -8.65 13.04
N ILE A 173 16.23 -9.85 13.04
CA ILE A 173 16.66 -10.97 12.18
C ILE A 173 16.51 -10.71 10.67
N TYR A 174 15.67 -9.74 10.29
CA TYR A 174 15.41 -9.38 8.89
C TYR A 174 16.14 -8.12 8.43
N LYS A 175 16.71 -7.35 9.34
CA LYS A 175 17.38 -6.08 8.99
C LYS A 175 18.62 -6.34 8.14
N GLY A 176 18.73 -5.58 7.04
CA GLY A 176 19.87 -5.67 6.11
C GLY A 176 19.86 -6.90 5.19
N LYS A 177 18.74 -7.57 5.04
CA LYS A 177 18.60 -8.73 4.13
C LYS A 177 17.83 -8.38 2.87
#